data_2efe070840896dfc77d0f0e3f8eac9a5
#
_entry.id   2efe070840896dfc77d0f0e3f8eac9a5
#
_cell.length_a   1.000
_cell.length_b   1.000
_cell.length_c   1.000
_cell.angle_alpha   90.00
_cell.angle_beta   90.00
_cell.angle_gamma   90.00
#
_symmetry.space_group_name_H-M   'P 1'
#
loop_
_entity.id
_entity.type
_entity.pdbx_description
1 polymer ?
#
loop_
_entity_poly.entity_id
_entity_poly.type
_entity_poly.pdbx_seq_one_letter_code
_entity_poly.pdbx_strand_id
1 'polypeptide(L)'
;MSQNTAPRALRRGLAATAALAVGALGLFAGGSAAYAENIDTTVDGSLTVHKFENPGGGTMNPDGTGTAPSSAPIDGVVFEYCTITGIDLFDGTNAGWDTVRAVTEAQLVGARTGTSLGSHTLSGCTELPATVGGIAQSGRMPLGAYVVREKSAPASVTKKSEPFIVTIPTPGINQGEGDGTWVYDVNLYPKNDVGDKPHKTIQDQPVNGYVLGSEVSYSISQQAPAVTGDTYTKFTITDTLDARLTGSKAPIVSVNGTPLAAGDYTTEWTTSGSPVQSTLTVQLTGALATLVAGDIVQVDFNATVTGLGNGEIANQGLVNVNDLDLDGDGNPGTPTEQVWTRWGQVKMKKVDADATGTGLAGAKFRVWMSQKASDCRLDTDLVAVNGTDGSELVATSGADGSIVIPGLWIGDDELKGGTMNNGLTERCYVLEEIAAPNGFVLPKGDDAKTQVIVAPGEVTTVPVSNEIPNRQQGVPELPLTGAAGQTLMIAGGLALAGVAVGSVLIARRRQRSEA
;
A
#
# COMPACT_ATOMS: atom_id res chain seq x y z
N MET A 1 34.68 37.13 -6.31
CA MET A 1 33.87 36.48 -7.35
C MET A 1 32.47 36.31 -6.78
N SER A 2 31.59 37.16 -7.26
CA SER A 2 30.24 37.40 -6.76
C SER A 2 29.32 36.23 -7.13
N GLN A 3 28.69 35.59 -6.15
CA GLN A 3 27.55 34.68 -6.38
C GLN A 3 26.27 35.47 -6.25
N ASN A 4 25.62 35.63 -7.39
CA ASN A 4 24.26 36.18 -7.48
C ASN A 4 23.26 35.19 -6.87
N THR A 5 22.75 35.51 -5.70
CA THR A 5 21.52 34.91 -5.16
C THR A 5 20.33 35.63 -5.77
N ALA A 6 19.69 35.01 -6.75
CA ALA A 6 18.38 35.44 -7.22
C ALA A 6 17.34 35.16 -6.13
N PRO A 7 16.39 36.10 -5.86
CA PRO A 7 15.33 35.88 -4.91
C PRO A 7 14.35 34.83 -5.48
N ARG A 8 14.04 33.83 -4.65
CA ARG A 8 12.92 32.91 -4.88
C ARG A 8 11.65 33.74 -5.02
N ALA A 9 11.20 33.91 -6.25
CA ALA A 9 9.87 34.42 -6.51
C ALA A 9 8.87 33.46 -5.83
N LEU A 10 8.07 34.03 -4.91
CA LEU A 10 6.86 33.41 -4.41
C LEU A 10 6.04 32.96 -5.62
N ARG A 11 6.06 31.68 -5.91
CA ARG A 11 4.96 31.07 -6.63
C ARG A 11 3.80 30.99 -5.64
N ARG A 12 3.08 32.09 -5.50
CA ARG A 12 1.68 32.03 -5.08
C ARG A 12 1.02 31.15 -6.12
N GLY A 13 0.70 29.92 -5.72
CA GLY A 13 -0.12 29.04 -6.50
C GLY A 13 -1.34 29.82 -6.93
N LEU A 14 -1.63 29.78 -8.23
CA LEU A 14 -2.97 30.05 -8.68
C LEU A 14 -3.86 29.08 -7.90
N ALA A 15 -4.52 29.60 -6.86
CA ALA A 15 -5.72 28.99 -6.37
C ALA A 15 -6.53 28.71 -7.65
N ALA A 16 -6.84 27.43 -7.88
CA ALA A 16 -7.79 27.07 -8.91
C ALA A 16 -9.06 27.81 -8.52
N THR A 17 -9.23 28.98 -9.09
CA THR A 17 -10.51 29.65 -9.07
C THR A 17 -11.47 28.62 -9.62
N ALA A 18 -12.35 28.12 -8.75
CA ALA A 18 -13.52 27.41 -9.19
C ALA A 18 -14.03 28.22 -10.38
N ALA A 19 -13.94 27.62 -11.57
CA ALA A 19 -14.52 28.27 -12.74
C ALA A 19 -16.00 28.34 -12.41
N LEU A 20 -16.42 29.48 -11.85
CA LEU A 20 -17.78 29.88 -11.87
C LEU A 20 -18.21 29.73 -13.32
N ALA A 21 -19.03 28.73 -13.61
CA ALA A 21 -19.89 28.80 -14.75
C ALA A 21 -20.94 29.86 -14.44
N VAL A 22 -20.46 31.06 -14.17
CA VAL A 22 -21.25 32.25 -14.46
C VAL A 22 -21.28 32.20 -15.98
N GLY A 23 -22.39 31.77 -16.52
CA GLY A 23 -22.65 31.92 -17.94
C GLY A 23 -22.23 33.33 -18.27
N ALA A 24 -21.22 33.49 -19.13
CA ALA A 24 -20.71 34.77 -19.50
C ALA A 24 -21.90 35.57 -20.05
N LEU A 25 -22.51 36.35 -19.19
CA LEU A 25 -23.38 37.42 -19.61
C LEU A 25 -22.44 38.42 -20.29
N GLY A 26 -22.29 38.23 -21.58
CA GLY A 26 -21.42 39.05 -22.43
C GLY A 26 -21.67 40.50 -22.15
N LEU A 27 -20.62 41.26 -21.87
CA LEU A 27 -20.60 42.70 -21.88
C LEU A 27 -21.00 43.17 -23.30
N PHE A 28 -22.25 43.47 -23.53
CA PHE A 28 -22.69 44.22 -24.70
C PHE A 28 -22.29 45.69 -24.52
N ALA A 29 -21.05 46.00 -24.86
CA ALA A 29 -20.64 47.39 -25.09
C ALA A 29 -20.79 47.66 -26.58
N GLY A 30 -21.90 48.26 -26.95
CA GLY A 30 -22.09 49.13 -28.10
C GLY A 30 -21.96 48.55 -29.49
N GLY A 31 -23.07 48.45 -30.19
CA GLY A 31 -23.07 48.51 -31.65
C GLY A 31 -23.83 47.39 -32.37
N SER A 32 -24.90 47.78 -33.02
CA SER A 32 -25.84 47.05 -33.85
C SER A 32 -26.90 46.23 -33.09
N ALA A 33 -28.13 46.59 -33.33
CA ALA A 33 -29.29 45.79 -32.95
C ALA A 33 -29.21 44.43 -33.67
N ALA A 34 -28.59 43.43 -33.02
CA ALA A 34 -28.88 42.07 -33.31
C ALA A 34 -30.36 41.89 -32.91
N TYR A 35 -31.20 41.48 -33.83
CA TYR A 35 -32.56 41.06 -33.52
C TYR A 35 -32.43 39.80 -32.69
N ALA A 36 -32.43 39.93 -31.35
CA ALA A 36 -32.59 38.78 -30.49
C ALA A 36 -33.95 38.16 -30.83
N GLU A 37 -33.95 36.87 -31.12
CA GLU A 37 -35.17 36.10 -31.30
C GLU A 37 -36.06 36.31 -30.07
N ASN A 38 -37.34 36.61 -30.25
CA ASN A 38 -38.22 36.81 -29.10
C ASN A 38 -38.34 35.53 -28.30
N ILE A 39 -38.22 35.61 -26.98
CA ILE A 39 -38.44 34.50 -26.07
C ILE A 39 -39.87 33.99 -26.27
N ASP A 40 -40.04 32.68 -26.61
CA ASP A 40 -41.32 32.04 -26.64
C ASP A 40 -41.74 31.65 -25.22
N THR A 41 -42.63 32.42 -24.63
CA THR A 41 -43.15 32.21 -23.27
C THR A 41 -44.23 31.12 -23.18
N THR A 42 -44.58 30.46 -24.27
CA THR A 42 -45.61 29.42 -24.33
C THR A 42 -45.00 28.00 -24.15
N VAL A 43 -43.68 27.88 -24.14
CA VAL A 43 -42.97 26.61 -23.98
C VAL A 43 -42.34 26.52 -22.62
N ASP A 44 -42.25 25.29 -22.10
CA ASP A 44 -41.47 24.97 -20.89
C ASP A 44 -40.04 24.55 -21.29
N GLY A 45 -39.09 24.73 -20.37
CA GLY A 45 -37.71 24.28 -20.54
C GLY A 45 -37.35 23.08 -19.67
N SER A 46 -36.06 22.74 -19.64
CA SER A 46 -35.51 21.71 -18.77
C SER A 46 -34.08 22.01 -18.36
N LEU A 47 -33.61 21.32 -17.32
CA LEU A 47 -32.23 21.34 -16.87
C LEU A 47 -31.61 19.94 -17.01
N THR A 48 -30.43 19.88 -17.59
CA THR A 48 -29.57 18.68 -17.56
C THR A 48 -28.25 19.05 -16.88
N VAL A 49 -27.96 18.37 -15.77
CA VAL A 49 -26.68 18.53 -15.07
C VAL A 49 -25.75 17.42 -15.50
N HIS A 50 -24.53 17.79 -15.93
CA HIS A 50 -23.43 16.90 -16.23
C HIS A 50 -22.33 17.13 -15.19
N LYS A 51 -22.19 16.22 -14.26
CA LYS A 51 -21.30 16.33 -13.11
C LYS A 51 -19.97 15.64 -13.35
N PHE A 52 -18.87 16.38 -13.12
CA PHE A 52 -17.50 15.89 -13.37
C PHE A 52 -16.58 16.18 -12.18
N GLU A 53 -15.44 15.49 -12.16
CA GLU A 53 -14.33 15.80 -11.26
C GLU A 53 -13.56 17.05 -11.70
N ASN A 54 -12.92 17.71 -10.75
CA ASN A 54 -11.98 18.81 -10.95
C ASN A 54 -10.53 18.29 -10.87
N PRO A 55 -9.57 18.80 -11.65
CA PRO A 55 -9.68 19.70 -12.80
C PRO A 55 -10.02 18.94 -14.09
N GLY A 56 -11.13 19.25 -14.71
CA GLY A 56 -11.58 18.52 -15.89
C GLY A 56 -11.37 19.24 -17.23
N GLY A 57 -10.88 20.48 -17.22
CA GLY A 57 -10.83 21.27 -18.45
C GLY A 57 -12.19 21.37 -19.15
N GLY A 58 -12.18 21.50 -20.47
CA GLY A 58 -13.39 21.61 -21.30
C GLY A 58 -14.06 22.98 -21.26
N THR A 59 -14.78 23.28 -22.33
CA THR A 59 -15.62 24.47 -22.47
C THR A 59 -16.92 24.05 -23.13
N MET A 60 -17.95 23.82 -22.31
CA MET A 60 -19.28 23.41 -22.79
C MET A 60 -20.21 24.61 -22.74
N ASN A 61 -21.07 24.71 -23.73
CA ASN A 61 -22.11 25.70 -23.84
C ASN A 61 -23.43 25.19 -23.24
N PRO A 62 -24.35 26.08 -22.85
CA PRO A 62 -25.65 25.68 -22.33
C PRO A 62 -26.50 24.84 -23.28
N ASP A 63 -26.27 24.92 -24.59
CA ASP A 63 -26.93 24.10 -25.62
C ASP A 63 -26.36 22.69 -25.77
N GLY A 64 -25.33 22.34 -24.96
CA GLY A 64 -24.68 21.03 -25.03
C GLY A 64 -23.56 20.94 -26.06
N THR A 65 -23.25 22.03 -26.78
CA THR A 65 -22.10 22.08 -27.70
C THR A 65 -20.82 22.46 -26.97
N GLY A 66 -19.66 22.25 -27.62
CA GLY A 66 -18.36 22.60 -27.08
C GLY A 66 -17.44 21.41 -26.83
N THR A 67 -16.43 21.60 -25.98
CA THR A 67 -15.47 20.55 -25.63
C THR A 67 -15.81 19.98 -24.25
N ALA A 68 -16.15 18.69 -24.20
CA ALA A 68 -16.48 18.02 -22.93
C ALA A 68 -15.29 18.00 -21.96
N PRO A 69 -15.53 18.05 -20.64
CA PRO A 69 -14.50 17.80 -19.65
C PRO A 69 -13.82 16.44 -19.88
N SER A 70 -12.50 16.39 -19.64
CA SER A 70 -11.71 15.16 -19.76
C SER A 70 -11.66 14.35 -18.46
N SER A 71 -12.17 14.91 -17.34
CA SER A 71 -12.24 14.24 -16.05
C SER A 71 -13.39 13.23 -15.99
N ALA A 72 -13.32 12.36 -14.98
CA ALA A 72 -14.36 11.35 -14.77
C ALA A 72 -15.71 11.98 -14.39
N PRO A 73 -16.84 11.41 -14.81
CA PRO A 73 -18.15 11.77 -14.29
C PRO A 73 -18.31 11.31 -12.84
N ILE A 74 -19.08 12.06 -12.05
CA ILE A 74 -19.37 11.71 -10.64
C ILE A 74 -20.82 11.26 -10.53
N ASP A 75 -21.02 10.03 -10.06
CA ASP A 75 -22.35 9.45 -9.78
C ASP A 75 -22.80 9.75 -8.34
N GLY A 76 -24.10 9.66 -8.08
CA GLY A 76 -24.68 9.80 -6.74
C GLY A 76 -24.80 11.22 -6.23
N VAL A 77 -24.53 12.24 -7.05
CA VAL A 77 -24.68 13.64 -6.66
C VAL A 77 -26.13 14.08 -6.84
N VAL A 78 -26.72 14.68 -5.82
CA VAL A 78 -28.09 15.21 -5.85
C VAL A 78 -28.04 16.72 -5.92
N PHE A 79 -28.66 17.28 -6.95
CA PHE A 79 -28.88 18.70 -7.11
C PHE A 79 -30.30 19.10 -6.73
N GLU A 80 -30.46 20.33 -6.33
CA GLU A 80 -31.77 20.97 -6.11
C GLU A 80 -31.81 22.29 -6.87
N TYR A 81 -32.91 22.56 -7.54
CA TYR A 81 -33.15 23.88 -8.11
C TYR A 81 -34.32 24.56 -7.38
N CYS A 82 -34.19 25.86 -7.13
CA CYS A 82 -35.21 26.67 -6.46
C CYS A 82 -35.53 27.90 -7.30
N THR A 83 -36.79 28.23 -7.44
CA THR A 83 -37.25 29.48 -8.10
C THR A 83 -36.85 30.70 -7.26
N ILE A 84 -36.26 31.72 -7.90
CA ILE A 84 -35.97 32.99 -7.28
C ILE A 84 -37.22 33.86 -7.37
N THR A 85 -37.90 34.11 -6.26
CA THR A 85 -39.15 34.90 -6.25
C THR A 85 -38.87 36.39 -6.42
N GLY A 86 -39.80 37.08 -7.11
CA GLY A 86 -39.72 38.53 -7.30
C GLY A 86 -38.78 38.98 -8.42
N ILE A 87 -38.30 38.04 -9.25
CA ILE A 87 -37.59 38.35 -10.50
C ILE A 87 -38.51 37.95 -11.66
N ASP A 88 -38.94 38.91 -12.44
CA ASP A 88 -39.68 38.70 -13.68
C ASP A 88 -38.72 38.97 -14.86
N LEU A 89 -38.46 37.93 -15.67
CA LEU A 89 -37.59 38.02 -16.84
C LEU A 89 -38.38 38.41 -18.10
N PHE A 90 -39.73 38.44 -18.03
CA PHE A 90 -40.60 38.50 -19.20
C PHE A 90 -41.56 39.71 -19.16
N ASP A 91 -41.30 40.69 -18.28
CA ASP A 91 -42.10 41.92 -18.12
C ASP A 91 -41.89 42.93 -19.28
N GLY A 92 -41.08 42.59 -20.27
CA GLY A 92 -40.74 43.45 -21.41
C GLY A 92 -39.66 44.47 -21.09
N THR A 93 -39.06 44.40 -19.91
CA THR A 93 -37.93 45.26 -19.49
C THR A 93 -36.69 44.46 -19.19
N ASN A 94 -35.54 45.13 -19.01
CA ASN A 94 -34.29 44.44 -18.60
C ASN A 94 -34.17 44.30 -17.07
N ALA A 95 -35.13 44.77 -16.28
CA ALA A 95 -35.00 44.85 -14.83
C ALA A 95 -34.75 43.51 -14.16
N GLY A 96 -35.45 42.45 -14.57
CA GLY A 96 -35.25 41.09 -14.08
C GLY A 96 -33.86 40.55 -14.43
N TRP A 97 -33.41 40.75 -15.67
CA TRP A 97 -32.08 40.34 -16.15
C TRP A 97 -30.95 41.09 -15.44
N ASP A 98 -31.10 42.39 -15.20
CA ASP A 98 -30.12 43.18 -14.46
C ASP A 98 -30.04 42.75 -13.00
N THR A 99 -31.14 42.32 -12.39
CA THR A 99 -31.18 41.75 -11.05
C THR A 99 -30.40 40.45 -10.97
N VAL A 100 -30.62 39.53 -11.92
CA VAL A 100 -29.86 38.28 -12.00
C VAL A 100 -28.35 38.54 -12.15
N ARG A 101 -27.99 39.49 -13.03
CA ARG A 101 -26.60 39.88 -13.27
C ARG A 101 -25.91 40.48 -12.04
N ALA A 102 -26.66 41.18 -11.20
CA ALA A 102 -26.15 41.88 -10.01
C ALA A 102 -25.91 40.98 -8.80
N VAL A 103 -26.28 39.69 -8.89
CA VAL A 103 -26.07 38.72 -7.81
C VAL A 103 -24.58 38.50 -7.59
N THR A 104 -24.15 38.62 -6.34
CA THR A 104 -22.74 38.44 -5.93
C THR A 104 -22.45 37.00 -5.52
N GLU A 105 -21.16 36.65 -5.58
CA GLU A 105 -20.67 35.34 -5.10
C GLU A 105 -21.05 35.10 -3.62
N ALA A 106 -20.92 36.14 -2.75
CA ALA A 106 -21.29 36.02 -1.34
C ALA A 106 -22.78 35.69 -1.13
N GLN A 107 -23.66 36.19 -2.01
CA GLN A 107 -25.08 35.85 -1.97
C GLN A 107 -25.34 34.42 -2.42
N LEU A 108 -24.59 33.91 -3.42
CA LEU A 108 -24.66 32.53 -3.87
C LEU A 108 -24.16 31.58 -2.80
N VAL A 109 -23.01 31.85 -2.17
CA VAL A 109 -22.51 31.06 -1.04
C VAL A 109 -23.55 31.01 0.10
N GLY A 110 -24.21 32.12 0.42
CA GLY A 110 -25.30 32.18 1.40
C GLY A 110 -26.51 31.32 1.00
N ALA A 111 -26.76 31.14 -0.29
CA ALA A 111 -27.85 30.30 -0.80
C ALA A 111 -27.54 28.79 -0.79
N ARG A 112 -26.33 28.37 -0.42
CA ARG A 112 -25.92 26.93 -0.41
C ARG A 112 -26.89 26.08 0.42
N THR A 113 -27.30 26.55 1.58
CA THR A 113 -28.28 25.88 2.45
C THR A 113 -29.43 26.83 2.85
N GLY A 114 -29.38 28.07 2.42
CA GLY A 114 -30.34 29.12 2.77
C GLY A 114 -31.64 29.04 1.97
N THR A 115 -32.63 29.76 2.44
CA THR A 115 -33.95 29.94 1.78
C THR A 115 -34.07 31.29 1.07
N SER A 116 -32.96 32.01 0.90
CA SER A 116 -32.92 33.31 0.24
C SER A 116 -31.64 33.50 -0.57
N LEU A 117 -31.73 34.34 -1.58
CA LEU A 117 -30.64 34.87 -2.39
C LEU A 117 -30.62 36.39 -2.26
N GLY A 118 -29.78 36.93 -1.38
CA GLY A 118 -29.86 38.34 -1.03
C GLY A 118 -31.23 38.72 -0.44
N SER A 119 -31.96 39.65 -1.09
CA SER A 119 -33.32 40.03 -0.70
C SER A 119 -34.43 39.16 -1.29
N HIS A 120 -34.10 38.24 -2.17
CA HIS A 120 -35.06 37.37 -2.84
C HIS A 120 -35.26 36.05 -2.09
N THR A 121 -36.51 35.61 -1.97
CA THR A 121 -36.83 34.30 -1.37
C THR A 121 -36.66 33.20 -2.41
N LEU A 122 -36.10 32.07 -1.99
CA LEU A 122 -36.06 30.84 -2.77
C LEU A 122 -37.29 29.99 -2.44
N SER A 123 -38.04 29.57 -3.47
CA SER A 123 -39.28 28.81 -3.31
C SER A 123 -39.39 27.70 -4.36
N GLY A 124 -40.32 26.75 -4.15
CA GLY A 124 -40.56 25.68 -5.11
C GLY A 124 -39.32 24.82 -5.36
N CYS A 125 -38.47 24.63 -4.31
CA CYS A 125 -37.26 23.84 -4.44
C CYS A 125 -37.58 22.37 -4.80
N THR A 126 -36.98 21.89 -5.85
CA THR A 126 -37.18 20.53 -6.36
C THR A 126 -35.85 19.83 -6.54
N GLU A 127 -35.73 18.62 -6.00
CA GLU A 127 -34.54 17.79 -6.16
C GLU A 127 -34.52 17.10 -7.52
N LEU A 128 -33.36 17.06 -8.15
CA LEU A 128 -33.09 16.19 -9.30
C LEU A 128 -32.80 14.77 -8.80
N PRO A 129 -33.05 13.74 -9.63
CA PRO A 129 -32.52 12.41 -9.35
C PRO A 129 -31.00 12.47 -9.11
N ALA A 130 -30.47 11.52 -8.32
CA ALA A 130 -29.03 11.39 -8.20
C ALA A 130 -28.38 11.12 -9.57
N THR A 131 -27.20 11.68 -9.81
CA THR A 131 -26.50 11.52 -11.07
C THR A 131 -26.15 10.04 -11.33
N VAL A 132 -26.33 9.61 -12.58
CA VAL A 132 -25.94 8.28 -13.11
C VAL A 132 -25.14 8.53 -14.39
N GLY A 133 -23.93 8.01 -14.47
CA GLY A 133 -22.98 8.38 -15.52
C GLY A 133 -22.66 9.89 -15.47
N GLY A 134 -22.74 10.50 -14.29
CA GLY A 134 -22.59 11.94 -14.08
C GLY A 134 -23.79 12.77 -14.48
N ILE A 135 -24.92 12.20 -14.95
CA ILE A 135 -26.03 12.94 -15.54
C ILE A 135 -27.25 12.89 -14.63
N ALA A 136 -27.88 14.07 -14.42
CA ALA A 136 -29.21 14.21 -13.81
C ALA A 136 -30.05 15.18 -14.62
N GLN A 137 -31.34 14.89 -14.80
CA GLN A 137 -32.26 15.70 -15.59
C GLN A 137 -33.50 16.10 -14.78
N SER A 138 -33.96 17.32 -15.00
CA SER A 138 -35.30 17.74 -14.55
C SER A 138 -36.39 17.20 -15.49
N GLY A 139 -37.64 17.20 -15.05
CA GLY A 139 -38.75 17.25 -15.95
C GLY A 139 -38.86 18.59 -16.66
N ARG A 140 -39.96 18.81 -17.40
CA ARG A 140 -40.29 20.13 -17.94
C ARG A 140 -40.60 21.09 -16.78
N MET A 141 -40.09 22.30 -16.88
CA MET A 141 -40.20 23.31 -15.83
C MET A 141 -40.52 24.67 -16.42
N PRO A 142 -41.24 25.56 -15.68
CA PRO A 142 -41.57 26.89 -16.13
C PRO A 142 -40.36 27.74 -16.48
N LEU A 143 -40.54 28.72 -17.33
CA LEU A 143 -39.54 29.74 -17.61
C LEU A 143 -39.31 30.62 -16.37
N GLY A 144 -38.05 31.03 -16.13
CA GLY A 144 -37.73 31.91 -14.98
C GLY A 144 -36.26 31.85 -14.59
N ALA A 145 -35.94 32.45 -13.43
CA ALA A 145 -34.63 32.41 -12.82
C ALA A 145 -34.60 31.42 -11.64
N TYR A 146 -33.55 30.61 -11.60
CA TYR A 146 -33.39 29.54 -10.62
C TYR A 146 -32.01 29.59 -9.98
N VAL A 147 -31.93 29.29 -8.69
CA VAL A 147 -30.69 28.87 -8.03
C VAL A 147 -30.58 27.37 -8.15
N VAL A 148 -29.47 26.87 -8.67
CA VAL A 148 -29.13 25.45 -8.67
C VAL A 148 -28.02 25.23 -7.66
N ARG A 149 -28.18 24.24 -6.76
CA ARG A 149 -27.23 23.95 -5.70
C ARG A 149 -27.09 22.44 -5.51
N GLU A 150 -25.92 22.05 -5.07
CA GLU A 150 -25.62 20.66 -4.74
C GLU A 150 -26.06 20.35 -3.32
N LYS A 151 -27.03 19.46 -3.14
CA LYS A 151 -27.58 19.08 -1.85
C LYS A 151 -26.75 17.99 -1.17
N SER A 152 -26.46 16.93 -1.88
CA SER A 152 -25.62 15.83 -1.39
C SER A 152 -24.67 15.32 -2.47
N ALA A 153 -23.58 14.70 -2.03
CA ALA A 153 -22.57 14.09 -2.89
C ALA A 153 -22.02 12.84 -2.21
N PRO A 154 -21.38 11.94 -2.96
CA PRO A 154 -20.63 10.81 -2.42
C PRO A 154 -19.52 11.26 -1.46
N ALA A 155 -19.10 10.36 -0.57
CA ALA A 155 -18.06 10.62 0.43
C ALA A 155 -16.72 11.04 -0.17
N SER A 156 -16.37 10.53 -1.36
CA SER A 156 -15.15 10.92 -2.09
C SER A 156 -15.11 12.42 -2.48
N VAL A 157 -16.25 13.11 -2.48
CA VAL A 157 -16.31 14.54 -2.78
C VAL A 157 -15.90 15.33 -1.54
N THR A 158 -14.76 16.01 -1.63
CA THR A 158 -14.19 16.82 -0.54
C THR A 158 -14.59 18.28 -0.60
N LYS A 159 -14.87 18.78 -1.80
CA LYS A 159 -15.38 20.14 -2.02
C LYS A 159 -16.47 20.13 -3.10
N LYS A 160 -17.67 20.50 -2.71
CA LYS A 160 -18.84 20.60 -3.58
C LYS A 160 -18.75 21.83 -4.47
N SER A 161 -19.44 21.80 -5.62
CA SER A 161 -19.63 22.98 -6.44
C SER A 161 -20.41 24.07 -5.69
N GLU A 162 -20.04 25.33 -5.93
CA GLU A 162 -20.80 26.46 -5.42
C GLU A 162 -22.19 26.55 -6.09
N PRO A 163 -23.20 27.09 -5.39
CA PRO A 163 -24.48 27.38 -6.01
C PRO A 163 -24.32 28.40 -7.15
N PHE A 164 -25.15 28.26 -8.16
CA PHE A 164 -25.14 29.18 -9.30
C PHE A 164 -26.56 29.47 -9.78
N ILE A 165 -26.70 30.55 -10.53
CA ILE A 165 -27.99 30.94 -11.13
C ILE A 165 -28.03 30.39 -12.54
N VAL A 166 -29.21 29.94 -12.94
CA VAL A 166 -29.57 29.60 -14.31
C VAL A 166 -30.89 30.29 -14.66
N THR A 167 -30.99 30.80 -15.87
CA THR A 167 -32.25 31.26 -16.43
C THR A 167 -32.77 30.26 -17.44
N ILE A 168 -34.08 30.08 -17.50
CA ILE A 168 -34.75 29.29 -18.52
C ILE A 168 -35.75 30.21 -19.23
N PRO A 169 -35.56 30.52 -20.53
CA PRO A 169 -34.39 30.12 -21.32
C PRO A 169 -33.14 30.91 -20.92
N THR A 170 -31.98 30.39 -21.34
CA THR A 170 -30.71 31.09 -21.25
C THR A 170 -30.25 31.55 -22.64
N PRO A 171 -29.49 32.66 -22.77
CA PRO A 171 -28.93 33.05 -24.05
C PRO A 171 -28.03 31.94 -24.65
N GLY A 172 -28.18 31.66 -25.93
CA GLY A 172 -27.27 30.82 -26.68
C GLY A 172 -25.90 31.49 -26.79
N ILE A 173 -24.83 30.67 -26.72
CA ILE A 173 -23.43 31.11 -26.75
C ILE A 173 -22.70 30.34 -27.84
N ASN A 174 -22.05 31.09 -28.77
CA ASN A 174 -21.17 30.54 -29.75
C ASN A 174 -19.77 31.14 -29.59
N GLN A 175 -18.75 30.33 -29.34
CA GLN A 175 -17.35 30.75 -29.10
C GLN A 175 -17.19 31.84 -28.00
N GLY A 176 -18.07 31.80 -26.97
CA GLY A 176 -18.02 32.73 -25.84
C GLY A 176 -18.82 34.05 -26.05
N GLU A 177 -19.46 34.24 -27.18
CA GLU A 177 -20.34 35.36 -27.50
C GLU A 177 -21.77 34.89 -27.69
N GLY A 178 -22.75 35.72 -27.34
CA GLY A 178 -24.17 35.43 -27.60
C GLY A 178 -24.44 35.36 -29.10
N ASP A 179 -25.13 34.30 -29.52
CA ASP A 179 -25.46 34.03 -30.93
C ASP A 179 -26.86 34.52 -31.34
N GLY A 180 -27.56 35.15 -30.43
CA GLY A 180 -28.90 35.70 -30.63
C GLY A 180 -30.03 34.68 -30.49
N THR A 181 -29.71 33.42 -30.11
CA THR A 181 -30.70 32.37 -29.86
C THR A 181 -31.04 32.21 -28.38
N TRP A 182 -32.09 31.44 -28.09
CA TRP A 182 -32.51 31.10 -26.72
C TRP A 182 -32.50 29.58 -26.55
N VAL A 183 -31.80 29.12 -25.47
CA VAL A 183 -31.72 27.70 -25.09
C VAL A 183 -32.74 27.43 -23.99
N TYR A 184 -33.72 26.59 -24.24
CA TYR A 184 -34.77 26.20 -23.29
C TYR A 184 -34.39 24.94 -22.52
N ASP A 185 -33.69 23.99 -23.18
CA ASP A 185 -33.18 22.76 -22.58
C ASP A 185 -31.70 22.98 -22.21
N VAL A 186 -31.47 23.46 -20.98
CA VAL A 186 -30.18 24.01 -20.54
C VAL A 186 -29.30 22.92 -19.96
N ASN A 187 -28.07 22.81 -20.48
CA ASN A 187 -27.05 21.92 -19.96
C ASN A 187 -26.09 22.66 -19.02
N LEU A 188 -25.78 22.04 -17.87
CA LEU A 188 -24.94 22.58 -16.81
C LEU A 188 -23.77 21.62 -16.53
N TYR A 189 -22.57 22.14 -16.31
CA TYR A 189 -21.34 21.33 -16.17
C TYR A 189 -20.58 21.65 -14.87
N PRO A 190 -21.22 21.51 -13.69
CA PRO A 190 -20.55 21.74 -12.41
C PRO A 190 -19.51 20.64 -12.14
N LYS A 191 -18.43 21.04 -11.42
CA LYS A 191 -17.34 20.14 -11.06
C LYS A 191 -17.14 20.11 -9.55
N ASN A 192 -16.71 18.95 -9.02
CA ASN A 192 -16.34 18.80 -7.61
C ASN A 192 -14.87 18.41 -7.49
N ASP A 193 -14.26 18.83 -6.38
CA ASP A 193 -13.00 18.25 -5.96
C ASP A 193 -13.27 16.89 -5.27
N VAL A 194 -12.50 15.89 -5.65
CA VAL A 194 -12.52 14.56 -5.04
C VAL A 194 -11.21 14.31 -4.31
N GLY A 195 -11.25 13.54 -3.24
CA GLY A 195 -10.08 13.14 -2.48
C GLY A 195 -9.64 11.73 -2.85
N ASP A 196 -8.33 11.55 -3.04
CA ASP A 196 -7.75 10.22 -3.16
C ASP A 196 -7.72 9.53 -1.79
N LYS A 197 -7.90 8.21 -1.78
CA LYS A 197 -7.72 7.41 -0.57
C LYS A 197 -6.24 7.35 -0.17
N PRO A 198 -5.94 7.19 1.12
CA PRO A 198 -4.56 6.99 1.56
C PRO A 198 -4.02 5.66 1.07
N HIS A 199 -2.72 5.64 0.76
CA HIS A 199 -2.00 4.44 0.32
C HIS A 199 -1.01 3.98 1.35
N LYS A 200 -0.87 2.65 1.48
CA LYS A 200 0.16 2.02 2.29
C LYS A 200 0.97 1.06 1.45
N THR A 201 2.28 1.13 1.63
CA THR A 201 3.23 0.22 0.99
C THR A 201 4.13 -0.43 2.03
N ILE A 202 4.74 -1.55 1.66
CA ILE A 202 5.78 -2.25 2.40
C ILE A 202 6.95 -2.46 1.45
N GLN A 203 8.18 -2.35 1.93
CA GLN A 203 9.37 -2.62 1.11
C GLN A 203 9.50 -4.12 0.84
N ASP A 204 10.07 -4.46 -0.32
CA ASP A 204 10.22 -5.84 -0.81
C ASP A 204 11.04 -6.76 0.10
N GLN A 205 11.85 -6.20 1.01
CA GLN A 205 12.76 -6.95 1.88
C GLN A 205 12.93 -6.24 3.22
N PRO A 206 13.10 -6.99 4.32
CA PRO A 206 13.45 -6.43 5.61
C PRO A 206 14.78 -5.67 5.57
N VAL A 207 14.89 -4.63 6.39
CA VAL A 207 16.02 -3.66 6.34
C VAL A 207 17.31 -4.23 6.89
N ASN A 208 17.25 -5.10 7.91
CA ASN A 208 18.41 -5.53 8.70
C ASN A 208 18.50 -7.04 8.88
N GLY A 209 18.15 -7.81 7.86
CA GLY A 209 18.25 -9.27 7.84
C GLY A 209 16.93 -9.96 7.47
N TYR A 210 16.96 -11.30 7.47
CA TYR A 210 15.85 -12.14 7.03
C TYR A 210 15.37 -13.10 8.13
N VAL A 211 15.66 -12.76 9.39
CA VAL A 211 15.36 -13.58 10.56
C VAL A 211 14.38 -12.90 11.49
N LEU A 212 13.77 -13.65 12.40
CA LEU A 212 12.97 -13.07 13.48
C LEU A 212 13.80 -12.04 14.25
N GLY A 213 13.24 -10.87 14.51
CA GLY A 213 13.94 -9.69 15.03
C GLY A 213 14.34 -8.66 13.96
N SER A 214 14.21 -8.99 12.67
CA SER A 214 14.43 -8.03 11.59
C SER A 214 13.32 -6.99 11.50
N GLU A 215 13.64 -5.86 10.86
CA GLU A 215 12.71 -4.75 10.68
C GLU A 215 12.10 -4.77 9.29
N VAL A 216 10.78 -4.61 9.21
CA VAL A 216 10.05 -4.31 8.00
C VAL A 216 9.77 -2.81 7.91
N SER A 217 9.84 -2.25 6.70
CA SER A 217 9.65 -0.82 6.45
C SER A 217 8.31 -0.58 5.79
N TYR A 218 7.55 0.34 6.36
CA TYR A 218 6.24 0.77 5.87
C TYR A 218 6.28 2.22 5.45
N SER A 219 5.49 2.56 4.43
CA SER A 219 5.21 3.92 4.03
C SER A 219 3.70 4.14 3.95
N ILE A 220 3.20 5.21 4.54
CA ILE A 220 1.82 5.67 4.39
C ILE A 220 1.86 7.03 3.72
N SER A 221 1.11 7.18 2.63
CA SER A 221 1.00 8.46 1.91
C SER A 221 -0.45 8.85 1.68
N GLN A 222 -0.71 10.16 1.78
CA GLN A 222 -2.00 10.77 1.48
C GLN A 222 -1.79 12.09 0.75
N GLN A 223 -2.41 12.22 -0.40
CA GLN A 223 -2.55 13.52 -1.03
C GLN A 223 -3.51 14.39 -0.21
N ALA A 224 -3.08 15.60 0.16
CA ALA A 224 -3.93 16.56 0.86
C ALA A 224 -5.14 16.91 -0.02
N PRO A 225 -6.36 16.53 0.38
CA PRO A 225 -7.56 16.78 -0.42
C PRO A 225 -7.91 18.27 -0.40
N ALA A 226 -8.52 18.77 -1.48
CA ALA A 226 -9.13 20.10 -1.43
C ALA A 226 -10.27 20.11 -0.41
N VAL A 227 -10.25 21.05 0.51
CA VAL A 227 -11.23 21.17 1.60
C VAL A 227 -11.99 22.48 1.52
N THR A 228 -13.21 22.51 2.05
CA THR A 228 -14.01 23.74 2.10
C THR A 228 -13.29 24.79 2.96
N GLY A 229 -13.09 26.00 2.41
CA GLY A 229 -12.37 27.08 3.07
C GLY A 229 -10.84 26.98 2.98
N ASP A 230 -10.31 26.02 2.22
CA ASP A 230 -8.88 25.84 1.92
C ASP A 230 -7.97 25.86 3.17
N THR A 231 -8.52 25.37 4.32
CA THR A 231 -7.81 25.37 5.60
C THR A 231 -7.78 23.96 6.20
N TYR A 232 -6.56 23.47 6.48
CA TYR A 232 -6.37 22.23 7.22
C TYR A 232 -6.29 22.52 8.72
N THR A 233 -7.19 21.89 9.47
CA THR A 233 -7.24 22.00 10.94
C THR A 233 -6.74 20.71 11.61
N LYS A 234 -6.69 19.63 10.83
CA LYS A 234 -6.27 18.32 11.29
C LYS A 234 -5.65 17.53 10.14
N PHE A 235 -4.51 16.90 10.39
CA PHE A 235 -3.92 15.88 9.53
C PHE A 235 -3.21 14.90 10.45
N THR A 236 -3.82 13.72 10.64
CA THR A 236 -3.32 12.71 11.57
C THR A 236 -3.21 11.38 10.83
N ILE A 237 -2.08 10.69 11.02
CA ILE A 237 -1.85 9.33 10.55
C ILE A 237 -1.69 8.46 11.78
N THR A 238 -2.48 7.40 11.88
CA THR A 238 -2.43 6.42 12.97
C THR A 238 -2.21 5.03 12.39
N ASP A 239 -1.32 4.26 13.02
CA ASP A 239 -1.02 2.90 12.61
C ASP A 239 -0.91 2.00 13.84
N THR A 240 -1.86 1.08 14.01
CA THR A 240 -1.85 0.10 15.09
C THR A 240 -1.29 -1.21 14.54
N LEU A 241 -0.08 -1.54 14.96
CA LEU A 241 0.64 -2.73 14.52
C LEU A 241 0.00 -4.01 15.09
N ASP A 242 0.09 -5.10 14.33
CA ASP A 242 -0.16 -6.44 14.86
C ASP A 242 0.74 -6.70 16.09
N ALA A 243 0.27 -7.48 17.07
CA ALA A 243 1.01 -7.77 18.30
C ALA A 243 2.37 -8.48 18.08
N ARG A 244 2.61 -8.99 16.89
CA ARG A 244 3.87 -9.61 16.46
C ARG A 244 4.85 -8.59 15.88
N LEU A 245 4.45 -7.32 15.79
CA LEU A 245 5.27 -6.19 15.34
C LEU A 245 5.47 -5.21 16.49
N THR A 246 6.67 -4.67 16.61
CA THR A 246 6.97 -3.64 17.61
C THR A 246 7.61 -2.45 16.92
N GLY A 247 6.99 -1.28 17.05
CA GLY A 247 7.53 0.00 16.60
C GLY A 247 8.13 0.78 17.76
N SER A 248 9.30 1.38 17.56
CA SER A 248 9.97 2.18 18.59
C SER A 248 10.80 3.32 18.04
N LYS A 249 11.17 3.28 16.76
CA LYS A 249 11.96 4.32 16.11
C LYS A 249 11.09 5.48 15.65
N ALA A 250 11.64 6.69 15.71
CA ALA A 250 10.96 7.86 15.18
C ALA A 250 10.74 7.70 13.67
N PRO A 251 9.53 7.95 13.16
CA PRO A 251 9.24 7.94 11.73
C PRO A 251 9.88 9.14 11.03
N ILE A 252 10.03 9.04 9.71
CA ILE A 252 10.35 10.18 8.83
C ILE A 252 9.05 10.70 8.26
N VAL A 253 8.78 11.98 8.47
CA VAL A 253 7.59 12.66 7.92
C VAL A 253 8.02 13.66 6.87
N SER A 254 7.42 13.60 5.69
CA SER A 254 7.75 14.49 4.58
C SER A 254 6.51 15.04 3.87
N VAL A 255 6.70 16.18 3.21
CA VAL A 255 5.70 16.75 2.28
C VAL A 255 6.38 16.90 0.91
N ASN A 256 5.78 16.32 -0.12
CA ASN A 256 6.32 16.28 -1.48
C ASN A 256 7.77 15.77 -1.53
N GLY A 257 8.08 14.74 -0.72
CA GLY A 257 9.40 14.15 -0.62
C GLY A 257 10.43 14.97 0.17
N THR A 258 10.04 16.15 0.71
CA THR A 258 10.92 16.97 1.55
C THR A 258 10.64 16.67 3.02
N PRO A 259 11.62 16.16 3.79
CA PRO A 259 11.44 15.89 5.21
C PRO A 259 11.07 17.17 5.98
N LEU A 260 10.12 17.03 6.89
CA LEU A 260 9.65 18.11 7.76
C LEU A 260 10.61 18.32 8.94
N ALA A 261 10.69 19.56 9.41
CA ALA A 261 11.48 19.93 10.58
C ALA A 261 10.76 19.60 11.90
N ALA A 262 11.52 19.50 12.99
CA ALA A 262 10.95 19.43 14.33
C ALA A 262 10.06 20.66 14.62
N GLY A 263 8.83 20.44 15.09
CA GLY A 263 7.83 21.48 15.28
C GLY A 263 6.77 21.57 14.18
N ASP A 264 7.03 21.01 13.00
CA ASP A 264 6.05 20.91 11.92
C ASP A 264 5.08 19.73 12.14
N TYR A 265 5.47 18.78 12.98
CA TYR A 265 4.65 17.62 13.34
C TYR A 265 5.01 17.09 14.73
N THR A 266 4.17 16.22 15.26
CA THR A 266 4.44 15.42 16.46
C THR A 266 4.32 13.94 16.13
N THR A 267 5.10 13.10 16.83
CA THR A 267 5.01 11.65 16.72
C THR A 267 5.00 11.01 18.08
N GLU A 268 4.22 9.96 18.24
CA GLU A 268 4.13 9.20 19.47
C GLU A 268 3.97 7.71 19.15
N TRP A 269 4.72 6.87 19.88
CA TRP A 269 4.46 5.44 19.98
C TRP A 269 3.83 5.13 21.33
N THR A 270 2.63 4.56 21.30
CA THR A 270 1.93 4.07 22.49
C THR A 270 1.79 2.57 22.43
N THR A 271 1.59 1.93 23.59
CA THR A 271 1.32 0.50 23.69
C THR A 271 0.03 0.27 24.46
N SER A 272 -0.82 -0.62 23.97
CA SER A 272 -2.11 -0.94 24.61
C SER A 272 -2.57 -2.35 24.23
N GLY A 273 -3.61 -2.81 24.91
CA GLY A 273 -4.29 -4.06 24.58
C GLY A 273 -3.69 -5.31 25.22
N SER A 274 -4.37 -6.46 24.98
CA SER A 274 -3.93 -7.80 25.36
C SER A 274 -4.37 -8.75 24.25
N PRO A 275 -3.44 -9.21 23.38
CA PRO A 275 -2.00 -8.96 23.42
C PRO A 275 -1.62 -7.49 23.23
N VAL A 276 -0.44 -7.12 23.70
CA VAL A 276 0.08 -5.74 23.59
C VAL A 276 0.37 -5.40 22.14
N GLN A 277 -0.17 -4.27 21.68
CA GLN A 277 0.05 -3.71 20.33
C GLN A 277 0.73 -2.34 20.43
N SER A 278 1.62 -2.04 19.50
CA SER A 278 2.22 -0.72 19.34
C SER A 278 1.39 0.12 18.37
N THR A 279 1.08 1.36 18.74
CA THR A 279 0.38 2.31 17.85
C THR A 279 1.27 3.52 17.61
N LEU A 280 1.55 3.80 16.33
CA LEU A 280 2.14 5.05 15.88
C LEU A 280 1.03 6.08 15.68
N THR A 281 1.21 7.28 16.22
CA THR A 281 0.42 8.46 15.88
C THR A 281 1.34 9.55 15.38
N VAL A 282 1.07 10.06 14.19
CA VAL A 282 1.73 11.22 13.59
C VAL A 282 0.69 12.29 13.37
N GLN A 283 0.95 13.50 13.87
CA GLN A 283 0.05 14.63 13.68
C GLN A 283 0.83 15.82 13.14
N LEU A 284 0.41 16.36 12.00
CA LEU A 284 0.94 17.62 11.51
C LEU A 284 0.52 18.76 12.46
N THR A 285 1.43 19.69 12.70
CA THR A 285 1.23 20.89 13.55
C THR A 285 1.61 22.14 12.77
N GLY A 286 2.85 22.57 12.80
CA GLY A 286 3.32 23.74 12.04
C GLY A 286 3.10 23.62 10.53
N ALA A 287 3.26 22.40 9.98
CA ALA A 287 3.08 22.13 8.56
C ALA A 287 1.64 22.35 8.06
N LEU A 288 0.62 22.26 8.93
CA LEU A 288 -0.79 22.51 8.53
C LEU A 288 -1.00 23.89 7.93
N ALA A 289 -0.29 24.90 8.42
CA ALA A 289 -0.45 26.28 7.96
C ALA A 289 0.07 26.52 6.53
N THR A 290 0.91 25.64 6.03
CA THR A 290 1.54 25.76 4.70
C THR A 290 1.08 24.67 3.73
N LEU A 291 0.34 23.69 4.22
CA LEU A 291 -0.19 22.60 3.42
C LEU A 291 -1.23 23.12 2.43
N VAL A 292 -1.12 22.69 1.19
CA VAL A 292 -2.09 23.03 0.14
C VAL A 292 -2.65 21.76 -0.50
N ALA A 293 -3.83 21.88 -1.09
CA ALA A 293 -4.45 20.76 -1.82
C ALA A 293 -3.52 20.25 -2.92
N GLY A 294 -3.37 18.95 -2.99
CA GLY A 294 -2.45 18.28 -3.92
C GLY A 294 -1.08 17.95 -3.33
N ASP A 295 -0.69 18.51 -2.19
CA ASP A 295 0.53 18.12 -1.50
C ASP A 295 0.46 16.65 -1.02
N ILE A 296 1.55 15.92 -1.17
CA ILE A 296 1.63 14.53 -0.70
C ILE A 296 2.32 14.50 0.65
N VAL A 297 1.57 14.16 1.70
CA VAL A 297 2.11 13.87 3.03
C VAL A 297 2.48 12.40 3.09
N GLN A 298 3.72 12.10 3.49
CA GLN A 298 4.22 10.73 3.61
C GLN A 298 4.87 10.50 4.97
N VAL A 299 4.62 9.32 5.54
CA VAL A 299 5.21 8.85 6.80
C VAL A 299 5.88 7.50 6.55
N ASP A 300 7.19 7.45 6.74
CA ASP A 300 8.00 6.25 6.63
C ASP A 300 8.42 5.78 8.02
N PHE A 301 8.19 4.52 8.34
CA PHE A 301 8.53 3.94 9.64
C PHE A 301 8.87 2.45 9.54
N ASN A 302 9.60 1.98 10.55
CA ASN A 302 9.99 0.59 10.66
C ASN A 302 9.30 -0.09 11.85
N ALA A 303 9.03 -1.38 11.69
CA ALA A 303 8.55 -2.24 12.75
C ALA A 303 9.38 -3.53 12.83
N THR A 304 9.75 -3.94 14.05
CA THR A 304 10.50 -5.17 14.32
C THR A 304 9.54 -6.35 14.40
N VAL A 305 9.84 -7.44 13.69
CA VAL A 305 9.07 -8.69 13.75
C VAL A 305 9.49 -9.47 14.99
N THR A 306 8.61 -9.62 15.98
CA THR A 306 8.91 -10.23 17.28
C THR A 306 8.29 -11.60 17.49
N GLY A 307 7.37 -12.02 16.62
CA GLY A 307 6.69 -13.30 16.70
C GLY A 307 6.16 -13.77 15.36
N LEU A 308 5.89 -15.06 15.23
CA LEU A 308 5.38 -15.67 13.99
C LEU A 308 3.86 -15.85 14.01
N GLY A 309 3.34 -16.55 15.00
CA GLY A 309 1.96 -17.03 15.00
C GLY A 309 1.65 -17.87 13.77
N ASN A 310 0.64 -17.46 12.98
CA ASN A 310 0.33 -18.08 11.69
C ASN A 310 1.30 -17.70 10.56
N GLY A 311 2.26 -16.82 10.82
CA GLY A 311 3.25 -16.34 9.85
C GLY A 311 2.78 -15.30 8.86
N GLU A 312 1.51 -14.94 8.85
CA GLU A 312 0.94 -13.88 8.02
C GLU A 312 0.62 -12.68 8.91
N ILE A 313 1.39 -11.61 8.77
CA ILE A 313 1.29 -10.41 9.61
C ILE A 313 0.77 -9.26 8.76
N ALA A 314 -0.48 -8.88 9.02
CA ALA A 314 -1.14 -7.78 8.33
C ALA A 314 -0.84 -6.44 9.00
N ASN A 315 -0.83 -5.37 8.21
CA ASN A 315 -0.74 -4.01 8.72
C ASN A 315 -1.57 -3.04 7.87
N GLN A 316 -2.34 -2.15 8.53
CA GLN A 316 -3.21 -1.16 7.93
C GLN A 316 -3.15 0.13 8.76
N GLY A 317 -3.04 1.27 8.10
CA GLY A 317 -3.08 2.59 8.74
C GLY A 317 -4.43 3.27 8.56
N LEU A 318 -4.63 4.36 9.31
CA LEU A 318 -5.77 5.26 9.22
C LEU A 318 -5.26 6.68 9.04
N VAL A 319 -5.77 7.40 8.03
CA VAL A 319 -5.45 8.81 7.81
C VAL A 319 -6.70 9.65 8.02
N ASN A 320 -6.59 10.68 8.86
CA ASN A 320 -7.68 11.60 9.12
C ASN A 320 -7.27 13.02 8.75
N VAL A 321 -7.95 13.57 7.74
CA VAL A 321 -7.79 14.96 7.29
C VAL A 321 -9.11 15.70 7.51
N ASN A 322 -9.14 16.66 8.42
CA ASN A 322 -10.33 17.46 8.74
C ASN A 322 -11.61 16.64 8.99
N ASP A 323 -11.47 15.44 9.55
CA ASP A 323 -12.56 14.48 9.80
C ASP A 323 -13.32 14.05 8.53
N LEU A 324 -12.69 14.14 7.35
CA LEU A 324 -13.24 13.60 6.12
C LEU A 324 -13.34 12.06 6.19
N ASP A 325 -14.39 11.57 5.59
CA ASP A 325 -14.68 10.16 5.39
C ASP A 325 -14.66 9.90 3.88
N LEU A 326 -13.48 9.51 3.32
CA LEU A 326 -13.33 9.32 1.88
C LEU A 326 -13.75 7.93 1.39
N ASP A 327 -14.01 6.99 2.29
CA ASP A 327 -14.49 5.64 1.94
C ASP A 327 -15.99 5.44 2.15
N GLY A 328 -16.65 6.36 2.86
CA GLY A 328 -18.10 6.39 3.02
C GLY A 328 -18.62 5.45 4.09
N ASP A 329 -17.78 5.04 5.06
CA ASP A 329 -18.17 4.14 6.15
C ASP A 329 -18.90 4.85 7.30
N GLY A 330 -18.96 6.19 7.27
CA GLY A 330 -19.61 7.04 8.26
C GLY A 330 -18.72 7.42 9.43
N ASN A 331 -17.43 7.06 9.42
CA ASN A 331 -16.47 7.39 10.47
C ASN A 331 -15.44 8.43 10.00
N PRO A 332 -14.95 9.29 10.90
CA PRO A 332 -13.86 10.20 10.58
C PRO A 332 -12.54 9.49 10.25
N GLY A 333 -11.94 9.84 9.11
CA GLY A 333 -10.71 9.26 8.62
C GLY A 333 -10.94 8.11 7.63
N THR A 334 -9.91 7.76 6.91
CA THR A 334 -9.98 6.75 5.84
C THR A 334 -8.85 5.74 6.05
N PRO A 335 -9.15 4.43 6.09
CA PRO A 335 -8.14 3.40 6.18
C PRO A 335 -7.35 3.29 4.87
N THR A 336 -6.07 2.91 4.99
CA THR A 336 -5.23 2.54 3.84
C THR A 336 -5.60 1.15 3.34
N GLU A 337 -4.97 0.72 2.24
CA GLU A 337 -4.92 -0.70 1.92
C GLU A 337 -4.21 -1.46 3.04
N GLN A 338 -4.54 -2.74 3.18
CA GLN A 338 -3.85 -3.65 4.06
C GLN A 338 -2.66 -4.28 3.33
N VAL A 339 -1.48 -4.27 3.95
CA VAL A 339 -0.26 -4.93 3.46
C VAL A 339 0.10 -6.08 4.38
N TRP A 340 0.88 -7.06 3.87
CA TRP A 340 1.30 -8.23 4.63
C TRP A 340 2.80 -8.46 4.53
N THR A 341 3.40 -8.93 5.64
CA THR A 341 4.72 -9.56 5.66
C THR A 341 4.56 -11.01 6.11
N ARG A 342 5.30 -11.93 5.47
CA ARG A 342 5.18 -13.37 5.74
C ARG A 342 6.49 -13.95 6.24
N TRP A 343 6.38 -14.73 7.30
CA TRP A 343 7.49 -15.33 8.02
C TRP A 343 7.19 -16.76 8.40
N GLY A 344 8.21 -17.65 8.33
CA GLY A 344 8.02 -19.05 8.66
C GLY A 344 9.17 -19.64 9.45
N GLN A 345 8.88 -20.66 10.22
CA GLN A 345 9.83 -21.40 11.03
C GLN A 345 10.41 -22.58 10.24
N VAL A 346 11.68 -22.88 10.46
CA VAL A 346 12.30 -24.13 9.99
C VAL A 346 12.52 -25.07 11.17
N LYS A 347 12.06 -26.32 11.02
CA LYS A 347 12.40 -27.45 11.91
C LYS A 347 12.89 -28.62 11.08
N MET A 348 14.12 -29.04 11.35
CA MET A 348 14.79 -30.18 10.71
C MET A 348 15.39 -31.07 11.80
N LYS A 349 15.82 -32.25 11.44
CA LYS A 349 16.52 -33.17 12.34
C LYS A 349 17.79 -33.68 11.72
N LYS A 350 18.91 -33.54 12.41
CA LYS A 350 20.19 -34.17 12.06
C LYS A 350 20.22 -35.60 12.58
N VAL A 351 20.44 -36.56 11.71
CA VAL A 351 20.36 -38.01 12.05
C VAL A 351 21.59 -38.81 11.59
N ASP A 352 21.82 -39.93 12.24
CA ASP A 352 22.78 -40.94 11.81
C ASP A 352 22.19 -41.72 10.63
N ALA A 353 22.91 -41.76 9.51
CA ALA A 353 22.50 -42.50 8.31
C ALA A 353 22.45 -44.01 8.52
N ASP A 354 23.27 -44.54 9.43
CA ASP A 354 23.41 -45.95 9.71
C ASP A 354 22.54 -46.42 10.90
N ALA A 355 22.00 -45.46 11.70
CA ALA A 355 21.11 -45.72 12.83
C ALA A 355 19.89 -44.77 12.77
N THR A 356 18.90 -45.11 11.92
CA THR A 356 17.70 -44.33 11.67
C THR A 356 17.01 -43.85 12.95
N GLY A 357 16.69 -42.56 12.99
CA GLY A 357 16.01 -41.91 14.13
C GLY A 357 16.95 -41.44 15.25
N THR A 358 18.25 -41.79 15.25
CA THR A 358 19.23 -41.31 16.21
C THR A 358 19.62 -39.88 15.87
N GLY A 359 19.28 -38.92 16.75
CA GLY A 359 19.63 -37.53 16.57
C GLY A 359 21.13 -37.27 16.80
N LEU A 360 21.72 -36.37 16.02
CA LEU A 360 23.12 -35.98 16.09
C LEU A 360 23.29 -34.52 16.49
N ALA A 361 24.00 -34.30 17.59
CA ALA A 361 24.29 -32.97 18.11
C ALA A 361 25.52 -32.31 17.47
N GLY A 362 25.54 -31.00 17.38
CA GLY A 362 26.72 -30.20 17.09
C GLY A 362 27.02 -30.02 15.59
N ALA A 363 26.18 -30.50 14.68
CA ALA A 363 26.27 -30.11 13.28
C ALA A 363 25.94 -28.62 13.14
N LYS A 364 26.68 -27.91 12.27
CA LYS A 364 26.47 -26.50 11.99
C LYS A 364 26.09 -26.28 10.54
N PHE A 365 25.10 -25.42 10.35
CA PHE A 365 24.54 -25.10 9.04
C PHE A 365 24.55 -23.60 8.80
N ARG A 366 25.15 -23.15 7.70
CA ARG A 366 24.95 -21.84 7.13
C ARG A 366 23.62 -21.81 6.39
N VAL A 367 22.92 -20.71 6.48
CA VAL A 367 21.59 -20.54 5.84
C VAL A 367 21.72 -19.63 4.63
N TRP A 368 21.20 -20.09 3.51
CA TRP A 368 21.11 -19.34 2.27
C TRP A 368 19.65 -19.13 1.87
N MET A 369 19.32 -17.96 1.34
CA MET A 369 18.01 -17.64 0.78
C MET A 369 18.08 -17.63 -0.74
N SER A 370 17.11 -18.26 -1.41
CA SER A 370 16.94 -18.08 -2.85
C SER A 370 16.33 -16.71 -3.15
N GLN A 371 16.94 -15.94 -4.06
CA GLN A 371 16.37 -14.68 -4.53
C GLN A 371 15.06 -14.90 -5.30
N LYS A 372 14.94 -16.03 -5.99
CA LYS A 372 13.69 -16.46 -6.61
C LYS A 372 12.97 -17.41 -5.66
N ALA A 373 11.92 -16.93 -5.03
CA ALA A 373 11.26 -17.61 -3.92
C ALA A 373 10.92 -19.09 -4.16
N SER A 374 10.46 -19.44 -5.35
CA SER A 374 10.08 -20.82 -5.73
C SER A 374 11.22 -21.64 -6.35
N ASP A 375 12.44 -21.07 -6.49
CA ASP A 375 13.56 -21.75 -7.13
C ASP A 375 14.52 -22.29 -6.06
N CYS A 376 14.46 -23.61 -5.85
CA CYS A 376 15.27 -24.32 -4.87
C CYS A 376 16.58 -24.88 -5.43
N ARG A 377 17.06 -24.42 -6.60
CA ARG A 377 18.33 -24.89 -7.15
C ARG A 377 19.50 -24.52 -6.24
N LEU A 378 20.44 -25.43 -6.13
CA LEU A 378 21.56 -25.34 -5.18
C LEU A 378 22.71 -24.44 -5.66
N ASP A 379 22.68 -23.99 -6.90
CA ASP A 379 23.83 -23.42 -7.62
C ASP A 379 23.64 -21.97 -8.09
N THR A 380 22.44 -21.39 -7.97
CA THR A 380 22.18 -20.06 -8.54
C THR A 380 21.40 -19.16 -7.60
N ASP A 381 21.77 -17.87 -7.62
CA ASP A 381 21.04 -16.77 -7.00
C ASP A 381 20.79 -16.94 -5.48
N LEU A 382 21.73 -17.57 -4.76
CA LEU A 382 21.69 -17.71 -3.31
C LEU A 382 22.34 -16.50 -2.63
N VAL A 383 21.66 -15.98 -1.60
CA VAL A 383 22.16 -14.90 -0.74
C VAL A 383 22.33 -15.46 0.67
N ALA A 384 23.45 -15.17 1.32
CA ALA A 384 23.68 -15.55 2.71
C ALA A 384 22.66 -14.86 3.61
N VAL A 385 22.02 -15.62 4.49
CA VAL A 385 21.13 -15.08 5.51
C VAL A 385 21.97 -14.62 6.69
N ASN A 386 21.82 -13.34 7.04
CA ASN A 386 22.44 -12.76 8.21
C ASN A 386 21.42 -12.58 9.34
N GLY A 387 21.90 -12.65 10.57
CA GLY A 387 21.16 -12.21 11.74
C GLY A 387 21.04 -10.69 11.77
N THR A 388 20.24 -10.18 12.71
CA THR A 388 20.00 -8.73 12.90
C THR A 388 21.24 -7.94 13.32
N ASP A 389 22.29 -8.63 13.78
CA ASP A 389 23.62 -8.07 14.11
C ASP A 389 24.58 -8.01 12.91
N GLY A 390 24.12 -8.45 11.73
CA GLY A 390 24.91 -8.51 10.51
C GLY A 390 25.82 -9.73 10.40
N SER A 391 25.92 -10.61 11.42
CA SER A 391 26.67 -11.86 11.35
C SER A 391 25.92 -12.92 10.53
N GLU A 392 26.67 -13.86 9.91
CA GLU A 392 26.04 -14.98 9.21
C GLU A 392 25.16 -15.80 10.16
N LEU A 393 23.98 -16.16 9.71
CA LEU A 393 23.10 -17.07 10.45
C LEU A 393 23.65 -18.50 10.40
N VAL A 394 24.03 -19.02 11.55
CA VAL A 394 24.48 -20.42 11.71
C VAL A 394 23.54 -21.16 12.64
N ALA A 395 22.79 -22.10 12.09
CA ALA A 395 21.96 -23.01 12.87
C ALA A 395 22.81 -24.20 13.37
N THR A 396 22.60 -24.64 14.62
CA THR A 396 23.33 -25.77 15.22
C THR A 396 22.33 -26.83 15.68
N SER A 397 22.61 -28.12 15.37
CA SER A 397 21.78 -29.22 15.84
C SER A 397 21.91 -29.44 17.35
N GLY A 398 20.76 -29.56 18.02
CA GLY A 398 20.65 -29.82 19.46
C GLY A 398 21.01 -31.26 19.84
N ALA A 399 20.93 -31.58 21.15
CA ALA A 399 21.27 -32.89 21.71
C ALA A 399 20.43 -34.05 21.12
N ASP A 400 19.21 -33.78 20.71
CA ASP A 400 18.27 -34.70 20.06
C ASP A 400 18.35 -34.67 18.53
N GLY A 401 19.31 -33.93 17.97
CA GLY A 401 19.47 -33.68 16.56
C GLY A 401 18.58 -32.56 16.00
N SER A 402 17.72 -31.93 16.79
CA SER A 402 16.83 -30.88 16.32
C SER A 402 17.61 -29.67 15.78
N ILE A 403 17.20 -29.16 14.61
CA ILE A 403 17.65 -27.90 14.02
C ILE A 403 16.43 -27.00 13.95
N VAL A 404 16.47 -25.88 14.68
CA VAL A 404 15.37 -24.91 14.72
C VAL A 404 15.87 -23.54 14.32
N ILE A 405 15.24 -22.94 13.30
CA ILE A 405 15.41 -21.53 12.96
C ILE A 405 14.06 -20.86 13.26
N PRO A 406 14.00 -19.92 14.24
CA PRO A 406 12.73 -19.43 14.79
C PRO A 406 11.84 -18.74 13.79
N GLY A 407 12.41 -18.09 12.80
CA GLY A 407 11.66 -17.41 11.75
C GLY A 407 12.58 -16.94 10.63
N LEU A 408 12.13 -17.17 9.41
CA LEU A 408 12.76 -16.70 8.18
C LEU A 408 11.72 -15.94 7.35
N TRP A 409 12.14 -14.87 6.70
CA TRP A 409 11.29 -14.06 5.82
C TRP A 409 10.91 -14.83 4.56
N ILE A 410 9.62 -14.75 4.19
CA ILE A 410 9.09 -15.41 2.99
C ILE A 410 8.87 -14.39 1.88
N GLY A 411 8.20 -13.32 2.19
CA GLY A 411 7.87 -12.27 1.24
C GLY A 411 6.94 -11.23 1.84
N ASP A 412 6.83 -10.12 1.15
CA ASP A 412 5.94 -9.02 1.49
C ASP A 412 4.98 -8.79 0.33
N ASP A 413 3.75 -8.33 0.63
CA ASP A 413 2.82 -7.92 -0.40
C ASP A 413 3.12 -6.49 -0.83
N GLU A 414 3.25 -6.31 -2.13
CA GLU A 414 3.47 -5.00 -2.75
C GLU A 414 2.21 -4.50 -3.45
N LEU A 415 2.00 -3.19 -3.39
CA LEU A 415 1.03 -2.52 -4.23
C LEU A 415 1.65 -2.27 -5.61
N LYS A 416 1.28 -3.07 -6.62
CA LYS A 416 1.71 -2.88 -8.02
C LYS A 416 0.56 -2.37 -8.88
N GLY A 417 0.69 -1.13 -9.37
CA GLY A 417 -0.30 -0.54 -10.27
C GLY A 417 -1.71 -0.43 -9.68
N GLY A 418 -1.81 -0.15 -8.37
CA GLY A 418 -3.08 -0.04 -7.66
C GLY A 418 -3.73 -1.38 -7.28
N THR A 419 -3.07 -2.51 -7.55
CA THR A 419 -3.54 -3.85 -7.17
C THR A 419 -2.56 -4.48 -6.20
N MET A 420 -3.06 -4.96 -5.04
CA MET A 420 -2.26 -5.75 -4.11
C MET A 420 -1.83 -7.05 -4.79
N ASN A 421 -0.53 -7.25 -4.92
CA ASN A 421 0.03 -8.53 -5.32
C ASN A 421 0.05 -9.42 -4.06
N ASN A 422 -0.92 -10.32 -3.95
CA ASN A 422 -1.00 -11.29 -2.85
C ASN A 422 0.18 -12.25 -2.94
N GLY A 423 1.25 -11.85 -2.33
CA GLY A 423 2.59 -12.33 -2.34
C GLY A 423 2.85 -13.81 -2.23
N LEU A 424 4.10 -14.09 -1.97
CA LEU A 424 4.65 -15.43 -1.89
C LEU A 424 4.10 -16.16 -0.66
N THR A 425 3.52 -17.33 -0.88
CA THR A 425 3.06 -18.23 0.20
C THR A 425 4.15 -19.18 0.70
N GLU A 426 5.31 -19.18 0.05
CA GLU A 426 6.47 -19.99 0.42
C GLU A 426 7.74 -19.41 -0.18
N ARG A 427 8.89 -19.69 0.46
CA ARG A 427 10.22 -19.33 -0.06
C ARG A 427 11.19 -20.46 0.13
N CYS A 428 12.06 -20.66 -0.86
CA CYS A 428 13.13 -21.63 -0.81
C CYS A 428 14.36 -21.10 -0.08
N TYR A 429 14.87 -21.92 0.83
CA TYR A 429 16.13 -21.74 1.55
C TYR A 429 17.02 -22.97 1.34
N VAL A 430 18.31 -22.81 1.58
CA VAL A 430 19.30 -23.89 1.54
C VAL A 430 20.10 -23.88 2.84
N LEU A 431 20.14 -25.02 3.50
CA LEU A 431 21.01 -25.28 4.66
C LEU A 431 22.28 -25.94 4.16
N GLU A 432 23.44 -25.27 4.26
CA GLU A 432 24.75 -25.84 3.93
C GLU A 432 25.44 -26.30 5.19
N GLU A 433 25.74 -27.57 5.33
CA GLU A 433 26.46 -28.14 6.46
C GLU A 433 27.93 -27.70 6.40
N ILE A 434 28.36 -26.87 7.36
CA ILE A 434 29.72 -26.33 7.44
C ILE A 434 30.57 -27.04 8.53
N ALA A 435 29.92 -27.78 9.42
CA ALA A 435 30.59 -28.65 10.39
C ALA A 435 29.73 -29.88 10.68
N ALA A 436 30.32 -31.06 10.57
CA ALA A 436 29.67 -32.33 10.91
C ALA A 436 29.70 -32.58 12.44
N PRO A 437 28.78 -33.40 12.97
CA PRO A 437 28.87 -33.91 14.32
C PRO A 437 30.19 -34.68 14.56
N ASN A 438 30.63 -34.73 15.81
CA ASN A 438 31.86 -35.44 16.16
C ASN A 438 31.78 -36.92 15.77
N GLY A 439 32.77 -37.42 15.03
CA GLY A 439 32.82 -38.82 14.56
C GLY A 439 32.09 -39.05 13.24
N PHE A 440 31.55 -38.02 12.60
CA PHE A 440 30.84 -38.07 11.33
C PHE A 440 31.61 -37.35 10.22
N VAL A 441 31.33 -37.76 8.97
CA VAL A 441 31.94 -37.15 7.78
C VAL A 441 31.21 -35.90 7.40
N LEU A 442 31.94 -34.79 7.19
CA LEU A 442 31.38 -33.57 6.61
C LEU A 442 31.15 -33.79 5.11
N PRO A 443 29.91 -33.71 4.62
CA PRO A 443 29.62 -33.75 3.20
C PRO A 443 30.26 -32.59 2.43
N LYS A 444 30.43 -32.73 1.11
CA LYS A 444 31.04 -31.68 0.28
C LYS A 444 30.20 -31.39 -0.96
N GLY A 445 30.34 -30.17 -1.48
CA GLY A 445 29.61 -29.73 -2.67
C GLY A 445 28.10 -29.76 -2.42
N ASP A 446 27.34 -30.25 -3.36
CA ASP A 446 25.88 -30.28 -3.27
C ASP A 446 25.36 -31.27 -2.22
N ASP A 447 26.14 -32.30 -1.85
CA ASP A 447 25.78 -33.23 -0.77
C ASP A 447 25.77 -32.55 0.61
N ALA A 448 26.47 -31.41 0.77
CA ALA A 448 26.44 -30.59 1.99
C ALA A 448 25.20 -29.67 2.08
N LYS A 449 24.43 -29.58 1.02
CA LYS A 449 23.32 -28.62 0.89
C LYS A 449 21.97 -29.34 0.97
N THR A 450 21.09 -28.84 1.80
CA THR A 450 19.72 -29.34 1.95
C THR A 450 18.74 -28.23 1.62
N GLN A 451 17.87 -28.46 0.66
CA GLN A 451 16.79 -27.54 0.28
C GLN A 451 15.67 -27.59 1.33
N VAL A 452 15.14 -26.41 1.66
CA VAL A 452 14.03 -26.25 2.61
C VAL A 452 13.04 -25.27 2.04
N ILE A 453 11.79 -25.69 1.90
CA ILE A 453 10.68 -24.81 1.57
C ILE A 453 10.10 -24.28 2.88
N VAL A 454 10.10 -22.97 3.05
CA VAL A 454 9.57 -22.29 4.25
C VAL A 454 8.20 -21.73 3.92
N ALA A 455 7.19 -22.26 4.59
CA ALA A 455 5.82 -21.77 4.55
C ALA A 455 5.52 -20.89 5.78
N PRO A 456 4.50 -20.02 5.74
CA PRO A 456 4.15 -19.15 6.86
C PRO A 456 3.81 -19.94 8.13
N GLY A 457 4.25 -19.38 9.28
CA GLY A 457 3.89 -19.85 10.60
C GLY A 457 4.88 -20.76 11.28
N GLU A 458 4.44 -21.27 12.43
CA GLU A 458 5.22 -22.18 13.26
C GLU A 458 5.04 -23.63 12.82
N VAL A 459 6.15 -24.37 12.78
CA VAL A 459 6.14 -25.81 12.50
C VAL A 459 5.91 -26.57 13.81
N THR A 460 4.76 -27.22 13.95
CA THR A 460 4.40 -27.96 15.16
C THR A 460 5.11 -29.32 15.27
N THR A 461 5.40 -29.98 14.15
CA THR A 461 6.05 -31.28 14.09
C THR A 461 7.15 -31.28 13.03
N VAL A 462 8.20 -32.09 13.23
CA VAL A 462 9.24 -32.34 12.20
C VAL A 462 8.80 -33.54 11.38
N PRO A 463 8.47 -33.39 10.10
CA PRO A 463 8.21 -34.53 9.22
C PRO A 463 9.48 -35.39 9.05
N VAL A 464 9.32 -36.69 8.85
CA VAL A 464 10.46 -37.62 8.58
C VAL A 464 11.23 -37.21 7.32
N SER A 465 10.57 -36.55 6.37
CA SER A 465 11.19 -35.98 5.16
C SER A 465 12.18 -34.84 5.43
N ASN A 466 12.18 -34.28 6.65
CA ASN A 466 13.05 -33.17 7.05
C ASN A 466 14.28 -33.65 7.85
N GLU A 467 14.74 -34.90 7.62
CA GLU A 467 15.94 -35.42 8.22
C GLU A 467 17.16 -35.18 7.33
N ILE A 468 18.28 -34.78 7.95
CA ILE A 468 19.58 -34.57 7.30
C ILE A 468 20.53 -35.63 7.82
N PRO A 469 20.85 -36.67 7.02
CA PRO A 469 21.69 -37.76 7.48
C PRO A 469 23.19 -37.45 7.35
N ASN A 470 24.02 -37.93 8.30
CA ASN A 470 25.47 -38.05 8.15
C ASN A 470 25.91 -39.47 8.40
N ARG A 471 27.00 -39.88 7.73
CA ARG A 471 27.64 -41.19 7.93
C ARG A 471 28.79 -41.08 8.91
N GLN A 472 28.96 -42.12 9.70
CA GLN A 472 30.12 -42.23 10.59
C GLN A 472 31.43 -42.29 9.81
N GLN A 473 32.49 -41.76 10.40
CA GLN A 473 33.84 -41.92 9.86
C GLN A 473 34.24 -43.37 10.00
N GLY A 474 34.33 -44.09 8.88
CA GLY A 474 34.89 -45.46 8.86
C GLY A 474 36.39 -45.38 9.18
N VAL A 475 36.77 -45.79 10.37
CA VAL A 475 38.18 -45.98 10.70
C VAL A 475 38.55 -47.40 10.31
N PRO A 476 39.70 -47.62 9.63
CA PRO A 476 40.22 -48.98 9.46
C PRO A 476 40.36 -49.65 10.83
N GLU A 477 39.92 -50.90 10.94
CA GLU A 477 40.16 -51.66 12.15
C GLU A 477 41.65 -51.59 12.46
N LEU A 478 42.01 -51.04 13.60
CA LEU A 478 43.40 -51.03 14.03
C LEU A 478 43.86 -52.46 14.14
N PRO A 479 45.06 -52.78 13.63
CA PRO A 479 45.61 -54.13 13.84
C PRO A 479 45.49 -54.47 15.33
N LEU A 480 45.00 -55.66 15.61
CA LEU A 480 44.86 -56.19 16.97
C LEU A 480 46.20 -56.18 17.70
N THR A 481 46.56 -55.00 18.30
CA THR A 481 47.79 -54.79 19.07
C THR A 481 47.61 -55.12 20.55
N GLY A 482 46.38 -55.46 20.98
CA GLY A 482 46.07 -55.88 22.35
C GLY A 482 46.27 -57.38 22.59
N ALA A 483 45.86 -57.85 23.77
CA ALA A 483 46.02 -59.28 24.22
C ALA A 483 45.46 -60.31 23.19
N ALA A 484 44.40 -59.93 22.44
CA ALA A 484 43.86 -60.80 21.34
C ALA A 484 44.81 -60.92 20.14
N GLY A 485 45.50 -59.83 19.76
CA GLY A 485 46.50 -59.81 18.69
C GLY A 485 47.76 -60.66 19.07
N GLN A 486 48.19 -60.54 20.33
CA GLN A 486 49.26 -61.35 20.85
C GLN A 486 48.90 -62.84 20.83
N THR A 487 47.69 -63.26 21.18
CA THR A 487 47.19 -64.60 21.13
C THR A 487 47.20 -65.20 19.70
N LEU A 488 46.80 -64.39 18.73
CA LEU A 488 46.76 -64.73 17.32
C LEU A 488 48.17 -64.89 16.73
N MET A 489 49.11 -64.03 17.09
CA MET A 489 50.54 -64.14 16.71
C MET A 489 51.22 -65.33 17.36
N ILE A 490 50.95 -65.63 18.63
CA ILE A 490 51.46 -66.77 19.35
C ILE A 490 50.90 -68.05 18.69
N ALA A 491 49.61 -68.11 18.41
CA ALA A 491 49.01 -69.27 17.73
C ALA A 491 49.57 -69.50 16.31
N GLY A 492 49.74 -68.44 15.53
CA GLY A 492 50.37 -68.46 14.21
C GLY A 492 51.82 -68.83 14.27
N GLY A 493 52.57 -68.34 15.25
CA GLY A 493 53.98 -68.77 15.48
C GLY A 493 54.12 -70.20 15.86
N LEU A 494 53.29 -70.73 16.73
CA LEU A 494 53.27 -72.16 17.11
C LEU A 494 52.90 -73.08 15.94
N ALA A 495 51.94 -72.65 15.08
CA ALA A 495 51.57 -73.37 13.90
C ALA A 495 52.76 -73.49 12.89
N LEU A 496 53.46 -72.35 12.65
CA LEU A 496 54.66 -72.35 11.80
C LEU A 496 55.79 -73.22 12.39
N ALA A 497 56.02 -73.12 13.69
CA ALA A 497 56.99 -73.99 14.38
C ALA A 497 56.61 -75.48 14.26
N GLY A 498 55.32 -75.81 14.40
CA GLY A 498 54.82 -77.15 14.22
C GLY A 498 55.06 -77.72 12.80
N VAL A 499 54.85 -76.89 11.76
CA VAL A 499 55.15 -77.24 10.37
C VAL A 499 56.65 -77.43 10.15
N ALA A 500 57.49 -76.55 10.70
CA ALA A 500 58.96 -76.64 10.61
C ALA A 500 59.49 -77.95 11.28
N VAL A 501 59.06 -78.24 12.50
CA VAL A 501 59.41 -79.51 13.19
C VAL A 501 58.85 -80.70 12.45
N GLY A 502 57.62 -80.64 11.96
CA GLY A 502 57.03 -81.71 11.18
C GLY A 502 57.82 -82.01 9.88
N SER A 503 58.25 -80.99 9.17
CA SER A 503 59.06 -81.15 7.95
C SER A 503 60.45 -81.72 8.23
N VAL A 504 61.11 -81.35 9.33
CA VAL A 504 62.41 -81.92 9.75
C VAL A 504 62.23 -83.35 10.15
N LEU A 505 61.18 -83.74 10.84
CA LEU A 505 60.90 -85.14 11.21
C LEU A 505 60.60 -86.01 9.98
N ILE A 506 59.88 -85.47 9.00
CA ILE A 506 59.61 -86.13 7.72
C ILE A 506 60.91 -86.30 6.94
N ALA A 507 61.78 -85.33 6.85
CA ALA A 507 63.07 -85.39 6.20
C ALA A 507 63.99 -86.42 6.88
N ARG A 508 64.08 -86.46 8.22
CA ARG A 508 64.80 -87.44 8.97
C ARG A 508 64.28 -88.85 8.80
N ARG A 509 62.99 -89.06 8.63
CA ARG A 509 62.38 -90.36 8.40
C ARG A 509 62.68 -90.85 7.00
N ARG A 510 62.73 -89.99 5.99
CA ARG A 510 63.16 -90.36 4.63
C ARG A 510 64.65 -90.77 4.54
N GLN A 511 65.56 -90.10 5.27
CA GLN A 511 66.97 -90.43 5.35
C GLN A 511 67.24 -91.79 6.05
N ARG A 512 66.33 -92.29 6.91
CA ARG A 512 66.44 -93.64 7.55
C ARG A 512 65.82 -94.79 6.75
N SER A 513 65.11 -94.50 5.68
CA SER A 513 64.54 -95.47 4.79
C SER A 513 65.41 -95.76 3.55
N GLU A 514 66.50 -94.94 3.37
CA GLU A 514 67.45 -95.08 2.26
C GLU A 514 68.84 -95.54 2.76
N ALA A 515 69.01 -95.88 4.04
CA ALA A 515 70.14 -96.54 4.63
C ALA A 515 69.67 -97.94 5.03
#